data_1b928089680c69a0d69048fe2be2ed90
#
_entry.id   1b928089680c69a0d69048fe2be2ed90
#
_cell.length_a   1.000
_cell.length_b   1.000
_cell.length_c   1.000
_cell.angle_alpha   90.00
_cell.angle_beta   90.00
_cell.angle_gamma   90.00
#
_symmetry.space_group_name_H-M   'P 1'
#
loop_
_entity.id
_entity.type
_entity.pdbx_description
1 polymer ?
#
loop_
_entity_poly.entity_id
_entity_poly.type
_entity_poly.pdbx_seq_one_letter_code
_entity_poly.pdbx_strand_id
1 'polypeptide(L)'
;MKKKLLTLTLLLVLVLAGCVKTKSEVESEGKGDDSKGGVNEKVQIEVLGMGSGEEDLNIVRDQLIKNGFDVKLNIQPDYGTFSAQKDAGNFDLALSSWTTVTGNPDYAVRALFKSDGANSLVDDAKVDELIDQASTETADEYTKTYQQLENQLVTEKAYIAPLYNSFKAQGVNKEVLNPDTVRLAKSRAIAWETIDFKDAAKRTTEPLVSQQAIGDLTSLDPIKGNDGSINTLNTNMYVRLVNLTDEDEVVSDGSLSHNYATAEGNSDYYFLLRDDINFASVSNGKANDTGERVGAEDVVFSLERAKDKDAVPDHRTYSLHERIKSAEIVTDLKELENTKQSGTDETILETLDNGLDTKLSEVVENKTKADNSKGNYQVVKVTTTEPFPQVLNYLAHQSAGIVSEKQVKSINTYDVASFNLDKDIPYGDQRTVTEGANYNNQLYASGPYILVKKNDYQADFVKNPAYRAGSEFEPKISNVTVRFIDDADSALSALRNGEIHLFNGVPETKYDLVEKADNLLLQKSDSNAVTYLQFNTAGREVSKSENLRKAVLFSINQDEFLNYYQGNKKKAYSTVSPLVDTGNELVADSSKVKEFLEAYHKE
;
A
#
# COMPACT_ATOMS: atom_id res chain seq x y z
N MET A 1 15.05 50.94 -42.33
CA MET A 1 14.32 52.26 -42.31
C MET A 1 13.24 52.17 -41.21
N LYS A 2 13.33 53.18 -40.28
CA LYS A 2 12.32 53.65 -39.30
C LYS A 2 11.76 52.61 -38.29
N LYS A 3 12.27 52.55 -37.07
CA LYS A 3 12.01 53.24 -35.77
C LYS A 3 10.62 53.78 -35.58
N LYS A 4 9.95 53.32 -34.50
CA LYS A 4 9.13 54.02 -33.49
C LYS A 4 8.66 53.01 -32.48
N LEU A 5 9.10 52.92 -31.31
CA LEU A 5 9.02 53.64 -30.01
C LEU A 5 7.64 54.26 -29.73
N LEU A 6 6.87 53.71 -28.77
CA LEU A 6 5.90 54.41 -27.91
C LEU A 6 5.57 53.51 -26.73
N THR A 7 6.03 53.78 -25.58
CA THR A 7 5.53 54.60 -24.47
C THR A 7 4.61 53.82 -23.51
N LEU A 8 5.16 53.55 -22.37
CA LEU A 8 4.66 53.17 -21.07
C LEU A 8 3.46 54.07 -20.65
N THR A 9 2.34 53.49 -20.25
CA THR A 9 1.34 54.21 -19.45
C THR A 9 0.97 53.38 -18.26
N LEU A 10 1.45 53.82 -17.11
CA LEU A 10 1.15 53.33 -15.76
C LEU A 10 -0.28 53.82 -15.43
N LEU A 11 -1.24 52.93 -15.21
CA LEU A 11 -2.53 53.29 -14.62
C LEU A 11 -2.64 52.65 -13.24
N LEU A 12 -2.47 53.50 -12.25
CA LEU A 12 -2.72 53.25 -10.84
C LEU A 12 -4.23 53.22 -10.62
N VAL A 13 -4.84 52.08 -10.29
CA VAL A 13 -6.21 52.01 -9.83
C VAL A 13 -6.21 51.75 -8.33
N LEU A 14 -6.55 52.80 -7.59
CA LEU A 14 -6.93 52.73 -6.19
C LEU A 14 -8.25 51.98 -6.07
N VAL A 15 -8.21 50.82 -5.40
CA VAL A 15 -9.44 50.14 -4.97
C VAL A 15 -9.78 50.61 -3.57
N LEU A 16 -10.85 51.38 -3.49
CA LEU A 16 -11.50 51.79 -2.27
C LEU A 16 -12.07 50.58 -1.54
N ALA A 17 -11.65 50.42 -0.29
CA ALA A 17 -12.25 49.51 0.65
C ALA A 17 -13.68 49.92 0.95
N GLY A 18 -14.64 49.11 0.48
CA GLY A 18 -16.05 49.22 0.86
C GLY A 18 -16.37 48.23 1.97
N CYS A 19 -16.33 48.67 3.22
CA CYS A 19 -16.95 47.97 4.34
C CYS A 19 -18.47 47.97 4.18
N VAL A 20 -19.06 46.82 3.87
CA VAL A 20 -20.50 46.62 4.07
C VAL A 20 -20.70 46.00 5.45
N LYS A 21 -21.07 46.82 6.41
CA LYS A 21 -21.63 46.37 7.69
C LYS A 21 -23.11 46.08 7.46
N THR A 22 -23.51 44.82 7.62
CA THR A 22 -24.92 44.50 7.87
C THR A 22 -25.15 44.42 9.37
N LYS A 23 -25.85 45.42 9.87
CA LYS A 23 -26.29 45.54 11.26
C LYS A 23 -27.65 44.85 11.38
N SER A 24 -27.77 43.87 12.25
CA SER A 24 -29.04 43.55 12.89
C SER A 24 -28.80 43.47 14.40
N GLU A 25 -28.96 44.65 15.02
CA GLU A 25 -29.09 44.74 16.47
C GLU A 25 -30.53 44.36 16.83
N VAL A 26 -30.65 43.38 17.72
CA VAL A 26 -31.83 43.27 18.57
C VAL A 26 -31.31 43.44 20.01
N GLU A 27 -31.59 44.64 20.53
CA GLU A 27 -31.41 44.93 21.95
C GLU A 27 -32.44 44.15 22.78
N SER A 28 -31.97 43.43 23.78
CA SER A 28 -32.79 43.15 24.96
C SER A 28 -31.98 43.49 26.21
N GLU A 29 -32.39 44.57 26.87
CA GLU A 29 -31.94 44.96 28.20
C GLU A 29 -32.33 43.88 29.23
N GLY A 30 -31.37 43.40 29.99
CA GLY A 30 -31.57 42.62 31.19
C GLY A 30 -30.43 42.89 32.17
N LYS A 31 -30.77 43.53 33.29
CA LYS A 31 -29.89 43.98 34.36
C LYS A 31 -29.08 42.87 35.01
N GLY A 32 -27.92 43.28 35.48
CA GLY A 32 -26.80 42.55 36.00
C GLY A 32 -27.04 41.54 37.12
N ASP A 33 -26.09 40.63 37.13
CA ASP A 33 -25.55 40.08 38.36
C ASP A 33 -24.03 39.85 38.15
N ASP A 34 -23.25 40.60 38.94
CA ASP A 34 -21.78 40.42 38.99
C ASP A 34 -21.46 39.16 39.80
N SER A 35 -21.35 38.03 39.11
CA SER A 35 -20.63 36.90 39.63
C SER A 35 -19.39 36.67 38.78
N LYS A 36 -18.23 36.93 39.37
CA LYS A 36 -16.91 36.55 38.84
C LYS A 36 -16.85 35.02 38.67
N GLY A 37 -17.24 34.53 37.52
CA GLY A 37 -16.93 33.21 37.00
C GLY A 37 -16.05 33.39 35.77
N GLY A 38 -14.80 32.97 35.83
CA GLY A 38 -13.87 33.03 34.70
C GLY A 38 -14.53 32.38 33.48
N VAL A 39 -14.66 33.11 32.41
CA VAL A 39 -14.99 32.59 31.09
C VAL A 39 -13.80 31.73 30.71
N ASN A 40 -13.91 30.41 30.88
CA ASN A 40 -12.91 29.50 30.33
C ASN A 40 -12.94 29.71 28.80
N GLU A 41 -11.93 30.38 28.29
CA GLU A 41 -11.75 30.60 26.87
C GLU A 41 -11.68 29.21 26.20
N LYS A 42 -12.54 28.97 25.19
CA LYS A 42 -12.56 27.69 24.49
C LYS A 42 -11.22 27.48 23.80
N VAL A 43 -10.68 26.28 23.93
CA VAL A 43 -9.43 25.91 23.26
C VAL A 43 -9.68 25.81 21.75
N GLN A 44 -8.92 26.59 20.99
CA GLN A 44 -9.00 26.57 19.52
C GLN A 44 -8.18 25.40 18.98
N ILE A 45 -8.76 24.63 18.05
CA ILE A 45 -8.15 23.49 17.35
C ILE A 45 -8.28 23.69 15.85
N GLU A 46 -7.17 23.66 15.13
CA GLU A 46 -7.14 23.67 13.67
C GLU A 46 -7.01 22.24 13.13
N VAL A 47 -8.01 21.81 12.32
CA VAL A 47 -8.05 20.48 11.71
C VAL A 47 -7.79 20.60 10.21
N LEU A 48 -6.66 20.04 9.76
CA LEU A 48 -6.25 19.99 8.36
C LEU A 48 -6.83 18.73 7.70
N GLY A 49 -7.33 18.86 6.47
CA GLY A 49 -7.78 17.75 5.67
C GLY A 49 -7.95 18.10 4.20
N MET A 50 -8.33 17.12 3.39
CA MET A 50 -8.67 17.31 1.97
C MET A 50 -10.18 17.40 1.77
N GLY A 51 -10.61 18.03 0.67
CA GLY A 51 -12.02 18.11 0.29
C GLY A 51 -12.68 16.74 0.10
N SER A 52 -11.93 15.73 -0.27
CA SER A 52 -12.42 14.33 -0.35
C SER A 52 -12.79 13.71 1.00
N GLY A 53 -12.34 14.29 2.11
CA GLY A 53 -12.66 13.87 3.50
C GLY A 53 -13.54 14.89 4.24
N GLU A 54 -14.26 15.74 3.54
CA GLU A 54 -15.05 16.83 4.15
C GLU A 54 -16.14 16.31 5.10
N GLU A 55 -16.76 15.18 4.81
CA GLU A 55 -17.75 14.54 5.68
C GLU A 55 -17.14 14.14 7.02
N ASP A 56 -15.98 13.48 7.00
CA ASP A 56 -15.26 13.10 8.22
C ASP A 56 -14.81 14.33 9.02
N LEU A 57 -14.31 15.35 8.33
CA LEU A 57 -13.92 16.63 8.96
C LEU A 57 -15.09 17.30 9.65
N ASN A 58 -16.29 17.27 9.04
CA ASN A 58 -17.50 17.82 9.65
C ASN A 58 -17.92 17.02 10.90
N ILE A 59 -17.86 15.68 10.86
CA ILE A 59 -18.17 14.84 12.03
C ILE A 59 -17.17 15.13 13.15
N VAL A 60 -15.87 15.19 12.86
CA VAL A 60 -14.82 15.53 13.84
C VAL A 60 -15.09 16.92 14.46
N ARG A 61 -15.32 17.93 13.62
CA ARG A 61 -15.63 19.29 14.09
C ARG A 61 -16.80 19.30 15.07
N ASP A 62 -17.90 18.64 14.70
CA ASP A 62 -19.12 18.65 15.50
C ASP A 62 -18.93 17.94 16.83
N GLN A 63 -18.18 16.83 16.87
CA GLN A 63 -17.80 16.13 18.10
C GLN A 63 -16.93 16.99 19.02
N LEU A 64 -15.94 17.68 18.47
CA LEU A 64 -15.06 18.56 19.23
C LEU A 64 -15.82 19.79 19.77
N ILE A 65 -16.67 20.43 18.96
CA ILE A 65 -17.51 21.56 19.39
C ILE A 65 -18.44 21.15 20.54
N LYS A 66 -19.07 19.98 20.45
CA LYS A 66 -19.92 19.40 21.50
C LYS A 66 -19.18 19.21 22.82
N ASN A 67 -17.88 18.93 22.75
CA ASN A 67 -17.00 18.74 23.91
C ASN A 67 -16.26 20.01 24.36
N GLY A 68 -16.63 21.18 23.85
CA GLY A 68 -16.20 22.49 24.37
C GLY A 68 -15.02 23.13 23.64
N PHE A 69 -14.58 22.57 22.52
CA PHE A 69 -13.55 23.19 21.68
C PHE A 69 -14.12 24.25 20.72
N ASP A 70 -13.25 25.15 20.25
CA ASP A 70 -13.48 26.00 19.09
C ASP A 70 -12.69 25.41 17.90
N VAL A 71 -13.36 25.07 16.79
CA VAL A 71 -12.75 24.28 15.72
C VAL A 71 -12.70 25.05 14.42
N LYS A 72 -11.50 25.16 13.85
CA LYS A 72 -11.25 25.69 12.52
C LYS A 72 -10.89 24.54 11.57
N LEU A 73 -11.67 24.36 10.50
CA LEU A 73 -11.32 23.44 9.42
C LEU A 73 -10.41 24.13 8.40
N ASN A 74 -9.32 23.47 8.04
CA ASN A 74 -8.37 23.87 7.00
C ASN A 74 -8.43 22.83 5.88
N ILE A 75 -9.35 23.03 4.93
CA ILE A 75 -9.66 22.07 3.88
C ILE A 75 -8.84 22.41 2.63
N GLN A 76 -8.02 21.48 2.17
CA GLN A 76 -7.18 21.61 0.98
C GLN A 76 -7.84 20.96 -0.24
N PRO A 77 -7.70 21.56 -1.45
CA PRO A 77 -8.37 21.05 -2.65
C PRO A 77 -7.76 19.75 -3.18
N ASP A 78 -6.47 19.48 -2.91
CA ASP A 78 -5.72 18.34 -3.44
C ASP A 78 -4.64 17.87 -2.48
N TYR A 79 -4.05 16.70 -2.79
CA TYR A 79 -3.01 16.08 -1.95
C TYR A 79 -1.71 16.91 -1.90
N GLY A 80 -1.33 17.57 -2.98
CA GLY A 80 -0.09 18.36 -3.02
C GLY A 80 -0.15 19.55 -2.06
N THR A 81 -1.26 20.29 -2.05
CA THR A 81 -1.50 21.39 -1.11
C THR A 81 -1.67 20.89 0.33
N PHE A 82 -2.35 19.77 0.54
CA PHE A 82 -2.46 19.12 1.85
C PHE A 82 -1.07 18.75 2.40
N SER A 83 -0.24 18.07 1.61
CA SER A 83 1.12 17.67 2.00
C SER A 83 1.98 18.90 2.34
N ALA A 84 1.93 19.95 1.52
CA ALA A 84 2.67 21.19 1.77
C ALA A 84 2.27 21.86 3.09
N GLN A 85 0.98 21.88 3.45
CA GLN A 85 0.51 22.39 4.74
C GLN A 85 0.96 21.51 5.90
N LYS A 86 0.95 20.20 5.71
CA LYS A 86 1.40 19.21 6.69
C LYS A 86 2.91 19.36 6.96
N ASP A 87 3.72 19.46 5.91
CA ASP A 87 5.17 19.65 5.98
C ASP A 87 5.53 21.00 6.64
N ALA A 88 4.72 22.03 6.40
CA ALA A 88 4.89 23.33 7.05
C ALA A 88 4.43 23.36 8.52
N GLY A 89 3.81 22.28 9.03
CA GLY A 89 3.29 22.20 10.39
C GLY A 89 2.07 23.10 10.67
N ASN A 90 1.31 23.48 9.65
CA ASN A 90 0.18 24.41 9.75
C ASN A 90 -1.12 23.69 10.16
N PHE A 91 -1.12 22.96 11.28
CA PHE A 91 -2.27 22.23 11.80
C PHE A 91 -2.04 21.83 13.26
N ASP A 92 -3.13 21.61 14.00
CA ASP A 92 -3.12 20.91 15.27
C ASP A 92 -3.42 19.42 15.08
N LEU A 93 -4.42 19.11 14.26
CA LEU A 93 -4.81 17.76 13.86
C LEU A 93 -4.81 17.65 12.34
N ALA A 94 -4.34 16.54 11.78
CA ALA A 94 -4.49 16.24 10.35
C ALA A 94 -5.32 14.97 10.15
N LEU A 95 -6.38 15.05 9.35
CA LEU A 95 -7.11 13.86 8.90
C LEU A 95 -6.22 13.09 7.95
N SER A 96 -5.79 11.90 8.37
CA SER A 96 -4.84 11.05 7.67
C SER A 96 -5.42 9.66 7.48
N SER A 97 -4.93 8.95 6.48
CA SER A 97 -5.27 7.55 6.24
C SER A 97 -4.00 6.78 5.85
N TRP A 98 -3.94 5.52 6.24
CA TRP A 98 -2.86 4.62 5.89
C TRP A 98 -3.41 3.24 5.53
N THR A 99 -2.93 2.69 4.41
CA THR A 99 -3.21 1.31 4.00
C THR A 99 -1.93 0.49 4.11
N THR A 100 -1.92 -0.51 4.98
CA THR A 100 -0.77 -1.41 5.12
C THR A 100 -0.84 -2.47 4.03
N VAL A 101 0.14 -2.43 3.10
CA VAL A 101 0.16 -3.28 1.90
C VAL A 101 1.03 -4.53 2.03
N THR A 102 1.75 -4.67 3.15
CA THR A 102 2.64 -5.81 3.42
C THR A 102 1.96 -6.96 4.16
N GLY A 103 0.70 -6.78 4.60
CA GLY A 103 -0.03 -7.78 5.37
C GLY A 103 0.46 -7.97 6.81
N ASN A 104 1.37 -7.09 7.29
CA ASN A 104 1.79 -7.05 8.70
C ASN A 104 2.00 -5.60 9.18
N PRO A 105 2.02 -5.34 10.51
CA PRO A 105 2.05 -3.99 11.05
C PRO A 105 3.39 -3.26 10.92
N ASP A 106 4.53 -3.96 10.83
CA ASP A 106 5.87 -3.37 11.01
C ASP A 106 6.09 -2.14 10.11
N TYR A 107 5.78 -2.27 8.81
CA TYR A 107 5.98 -1.16 7.86
C TYR A 107 5.21 0.10 8.26
N ALA A 108 3.93 -0.07 8.62
CA ALA A 108 3.08 1.05 9.02
C ALA A 108 3.58 1.74 10.29
N VAL A 109 3.83 0.97 11.35
CA VAL A 109 4.24 1.55 12.64
C VAL A 109 5.62 2.19 12.57
N ARG A 110 6.53 1.61 11.81
CA ARG A 110 7.87 2.16 11.58
C ARG A 110 7.81 3.47 10.79
N ALA A 111 7.10 3.50 9.68
CA ALA A 111 6.98 4.69 8.84
C ALA A 111 6.26 5.85 9.53
N LEU A 112 5.25 5.55 10.37
CA LEU A 112 4.34 6.54 10.94
C LEU A 112 4.69 6.97 12.36
N PHE A 113 5.33 6.11 13.16
CA PHE A 113 5.45 6.33 14.60
C PHE A 113 6.86 6.19 15.16
N LYS A 114 7.81 5.55 14.45
CA LYS A 114 9.20 5.53 14.91
C LYS A 114 9.80 6.93 14.78
N SER A 115 10.66 7.33 15.73
CA SER A 115 11.21 8.70 15.80
C SER A 115 11.96 9.12 14.52
N ASP A 116 12.55 8.18 13.77
CA ASP A 116 13.21 8.38 12.48
C ASP A 116 12.33 8.01 11.27
N GLY A 117 11.06 7.68 11.49
CA GLY A 117 10.12 7.26 10.45
C GLY A 117 9.81 8.38 9.45
N ALA A 118 9.74 8.05 8.16
CA ALA A 118 9.59 9.03 7.08
C ALA A 118 8.33 9.91 7.18
N ASN A 119 7.28 9.43 7.84
CA ASN A 119 6.01 10.15 8.03
C ASN A 119 5.69 10.37 9.52
N SER A 120 6.66 10.16 10.40
CA SER A 120 6.47 10.26 11.84
C SER A 120 6.51 11.71 12.32
N LEU A 121 5.64 12.01 13.28
CA LEU A 121 5.71 13.22 14.12
C LEU A 121 5.90 12.84 15.60
N VAL A 122 6.30 11.59 15.87
CA VAL A 122 6.51 11.04 17.20
C VAL A 122 7.99 11.05 17.52
N ASP A 123 8.34 11.48 18.73
CA ASP A 123 9.67 11.38 19.33
C ASP A 123 9.49 10.78 20.73
N ASP A 124 9.49 9.43 20.79
CA ASP A 124 9.21 8.68 22.03
C ASP A 124 10.03 7.38 22.02
N ALA A 125 11.05 7.33 22.87
CA ALA A 125 11.93 6.17 23.00
C ALA A 125 11.20 4.87 23.38
N LYS A 126 10.04 4.95 24.07
CA LYS A 126 9.24 3.75 24.40
C LYS A 126 8.50 3.22 23.17
N VAL A 127 8.02 4.11 22.30
CA VAL A 127 7.43 3.74 21.02
C VAL A 127 8.49 3.06 20.14
N ASP A 128 9.69 3.65 20.03
CA ASP A 128 10.81 3.07 19.28
C ASP A 128 11.20 1.68 19.79
N GLU A 129 11.34 1.52 21.12
CA GLU A 129 11.64 0.22 21.75
C GLU A 129 10.59 -0.84 21.41
N LEU A 130 9.30 -0.51 21.49
CA LEU A 130 8.21 -1.45 21.20
C LEU A 130 8.14 -1.83 19.72
N ILE A 131 8.39 -0.88 18.81
CA ILE A 131 8.45 -1.15 17.37
C ILE A 131 9.64 -2.08 17.06
N ASP A 132 10.82 -1.79 17.61
CA ASP A 132 12.01 -2.62 17.36
C ASP A 132 11.87 -4.01 18.00
N GLN A 133 11.26 -4.13 19.19
CA GLN A 133 10.95 -5.41 19.79
C GLN A 133 9.99 -6.22 18.91
N ALA A 134 8.83 -5.66 18.52
CA ALA A 134 7.83 -6.36 17.73
C ALA A 134 8.39 -6.84 16.38
N SER A 135 9.35 -6.11 15.79
CA SER A 135 9.94 -6.48 14.51
C SER A 135 10.78 -7.76 14.57
N THR A 136 11.30 -8.12 15.74
CA THR A 136 12.11 -9.34 15.95
C THR A 136 11.28 -10.54 16.38
N GLU A 137 10.02 -10.33 16.75
CA GLU A 137 9.09 -11.34 17.24
C GLU A 137 8.32 -12.01 16.09
N THR A 138 7.94 -13.27 16.28
CA THR A 138 7.05 -14.00 15.37
C THR A 138 5.60 -13.53 15.52
N ALA A 139 4.71 -13.94 14.62
CA ALA A 139 3.29 -13.58 14.67
C ALA A 139 2.60 -14.00 15.98
N ASP A 140 3.01 -15.14 16.56
CA ASP A 140 2.47 -15.62 17.84
C ASP A 140 2.97 -14.79 19.05
N GLU A 141 4.13 -14.16 18.92
CA GLU A 141 4.79 -13.43 20.01
C GLU A 141 4.40 -11.96 20.04
N TYR A 142 4.36 -11.28 18.89
CA TYR A 142 4.25 -9.82 18.81
C TYR A 142 2.88 -9.24 19.20
N THR A 143 1.81 -10.06 19.29
CA THR A 143 0.46 -9.56 19.64
C THR A 143 0.46 -8.72 20.92
N LYS A 144 1.17 -9.20 21.96
CA LYS A 144 1.27 -8.47 23.23
C LYS A 144 2.10 -7.19 23.09
N THR A 145 3.17 -7.21 22.32
CA THR A 145 4.03 -6.05 22.10
C THR A 145 3.27 -4.98 21.31
N TYR A 146 2.54 -5.37 20.27
CA TYR A 146 1.67 -4.44 19.54
C TYR A 146 0.50 -3.91 20.40
N GLN A 147 -0.07 -4.73 21.29
CA GLN A 147 -1.06 -4.24 22.25
C GLN A 147 -0.49 -3.10 23.12
N GLN A 148 0.74 -3.25 23.62
CA GLN A 148 1.41 -2.21 24.39
C GLN A 148 1.74 -0.98 23.55
N LEU A 149 2.22 -1.18 22.32
CA LEU A 149 2.50 -0.10 21.38
C LEU A 149 1.25 0.73 21.08
N GLU A 150 0.14 0.08 20.76
CA GLU A 150 -1.14 0.77 20.52
C GLU A 150 -1.59 1.59 21.74
N ASN A 151 -1.48 1.02 22.95
CA ASN A 151 -1.82 1.76 24.17
C ASN A 151 -0.92 2.98 24.36
N GLN A 152 0.39 2.85 24.09
CA GLN A 152 1.32 3.98 24.16
C GLN A 152 0.95 5.07 23.14
N LEU A 153 0.61 4.68 21.89
CA LEU A 153 0.27 5.61 20.82
C LEU A 153 -1.07 6.34 21.03
N VAL A 154 -2.08 5.63 21.56
CA VAL A 154 -3.46 6.11 21.63
C VAL A 154 -3.79 6.63 23.03
N THR A 155 -3.95 5.75 24.02
CA THR A 155 -4.49 6.15 25.33
C THR A 155 -3.45 6.76 26.27
N GLU A 156 -2.17 6.32 26.19
CA GLU A 156 -1.13 6.82 27.10
C GLU A 156 -0.60 8.20 26.63
N LYS A 157 -0.38 8.39 25.35
CA LYS A 157 0.25 9.62 24.80
C LYS A 157 -0.62 10.42 23.86
N ALA A 158 -1.67 9.81 23.29
CA ALA A 158 -2.54 10.41 22.30
C ALA A 158 -1.75 11.04 21.12
N TYR A 159 -0.92 10.23 20.45
CA TYR A 159 -0.24 10.65 19.22
C TYR A 159 -1.16 10.57 18.00
N ILE A 160 -2.17 9.71 18.06
CA ILE A 160 -3.25 9.60 17.08
C ILE A 160 -4.61 9.44 17.78
N ALA A 161 -5.67 9.85 17.08
CA ALA A 161 -7.05 9.52 17.43
C ALA A 161 -7.66 8.71 16.26
N PRO A 162 -7.88 7.38 16.43
CA PRO A 162 -8.42 6.54 15.37
C PRO A 162 -9.90 6.86 15.13
N LEU A 163 -10.31 6.90 13.86
CA LEU A 163 -11.70 7.12 13.45
C LEU A 163 -12.37 5.82 13.04
N TYR A 164 -11.82 5.09 12.07
CA TYR A 164 -12.37 3.84 11.60
C TYR A 164 -11.39 3.05 10.71
N ASN A 165 -11.69 1.78 10.50
CA ASN A 165 -11.13 0.92 9.47
C ASN A 165 -12.12 0.80 8.30
N SER A 166 -11.65 0.96 7.06
CA SER A 166 -12.45 0.86 5.85
C SER A 166 -12.61 -0.59 5.39
N PHE A 167 -13.64 -0.88 4.59
CA PHE A 167 -13.69 -2.09 3.78
C PHE A 167 -12.98 -1.88 2.44
N LYS A 168 -12.53 -2.97 1.84
CA LYS A 168 -12.11 -3.04 0.44
C LYS A 168 -13.29 -3.61 -0.35
N ALA A 169 -13.63 -3.02 -1.48
CA ALA A 169 -14.77 -3.46 -2.28
C ALA A 169 -14.45 -3.44 -3.77
N GLN A 170 -15.02 -4.42 -4.49
CA GLN A 170 -14.98 -4.45 -5.95
C GLN A 170 -16.33 -4.91 -6.53
N GLY A 171 -16.68 -4.35 -7.68
CA GLY A 171 -17.83 -4.76 -8.48
C GLY A 171 -17.42 -5.77 -9.54
N VAL A 172 -18.14 -6.89 -9.61
CA VAL A 172 -17.89 -7.97 -10.56
C VAL A 172 -19.08 -8.14 -11.49
N ASN A 173 -18.87 -8.15 -12.80
CA ASN A 173 -19.91 -8.56 -13.75
C ASN A 173 -20.05 -10.08 -13.73
N LYS A 174 -21.01 -10.57 -12.95
CA LYS A 174 -21.26 -12.01 -12.74
C LYS A 174 -21.92 -12.72 -13.90
N GLU A 175 -22.35 -12.01 -14.94
CA GLU A 175 -22.83 -12.64 -16.18
C GLU A 175 -21.66 -13.02 -17.10
N VAL A 176 -20.54 -12.35 -16.97
CA VAL A 176 -19.35 -12.56 -17.80
C VAL A 176 -18.31 -13.43 -17.10
N LEU A 177 -17.98 -13.09 -15.86
CA LEU A 177 -16.99 -13.79 -15.07
C LEU A 177 -17.63 -14.85 -14.16
N ASN A 178 -16.87 -15.90 -13.85
CA ASN A 178 -17.18 -16.78 -12.74
C ASN A 178 -16.74 -16.09 -11.43
N PRO A 179 -17.68 -15.62 -10.58
CA PRO A 179 -17.33 -14.84 -9.40
C PRO A 179 -16.44 -15.58 -8.40
N ASP A 180 -16.53 -16.90 -8.34
CA ASP A 180 -15.74 -17.73 -7.41
C ASP A 180 -14.24 -17.74 -7.76
N THR A 181 -13.89 -17.29 -8.97
CA THR A 181 -12.51 -17.18 -9.43
C THR A 181 -11.92 -15.79 -9.24
N VAL A 182 -12.76 -14.81 -8.86
CA VAL A 182 -12.36 -13.42 -8.62
C VAL A 182 -12.15 -13.24 -7.12
N ARG A 183 -10.91 -13.06 -6.72
CA ARG A 183 -10.52 -13.01 -5.31
C ARG A 183 -10.21 -11.58 -4.88
N LEU A 184 -10.76 -11.16 -3.75
CA LEU A 184 -10.53 -9.86 -3.14
C LEU A 184 -9.73 -10.03 -1.85
N ALA A 185 -8.40 -9.93 -1.96
CA ALA A 185 -7.49 -10.08 -0.83
C ALA A 185 -7.39 -8.78 0.00
N LYS A 186 -7.06 -8.89 1.28
CA LYS A 186 -6.87 -7.74 2.19
C LYS A 186 -5.76 -6.81 1.72
N SER A 187 -4.53 -7.30 1.62
CA SER A 187 -3.35 -6.52 1.23
C SER A 187 -2.97 -6.70 -0.23
N ARG A 188 -2.96 -7.94 -0.70
CA ARG A 188 -2.51 -8.28 -2.03
C ARG A 188 -3.35 -7.59 -3.13
N ALA A 189 -2.70 -7.13 -4.18
CA ALA A 189 -3.38 -6.70 -5.40
C ALA A 189 -4.08 -7.90 -6.08
N ILE A 190 -5.07 -7.60 -6.93
CA ILE A 190 -5.83 -8.65 -7.63
C ILE A 190 -4.91 -9.47 -8.55
N ALA A 191 -5.00 -10.79 -8.44
CA ALA A 191 -4.28 -11.75 -9.27
C ALA A 191 -5.17 -12.17 -10.44
N TRP A 192 -4.76 -11.84 -11.66
CA TRP A 192 -5.56 -12.11 -12.86
C TRP A 192 -5.51 -13.58 -13.28
N GLU A 193 -4.45 -14.31 -12.94
CA GLU A 193 -4.28 -15.72 -13.31
C GLU A 193 -5.34 -16.64 -12.69
N THR A 194 -5.98 -16.24 -11.60
CA THR A 194 -7.06 -17.03 -10.99
C THR A 194 -8.40 -16.83 -11.70
N ILE A 195 -8.58 -15.71 -12.40
CA ILE A 195 -9.88 -15.28 -12.95
C ILE A 195 -10.25 -16.10 -14.18
N ASP A 196 -11.53 -16.43 -14.29
CA ASP A 196 -12.06 -17.16 -15.41
C ASP A 196 -13.42 -16.61 -15.91
N PHE A 197 -13.66 -16.75 -17.21
CA PHE A 197 -14.98 -16.50 -17.79
C PHE A 197 -15.95 -17.63 -17.47
N LYS A 198 -17.24 -17.34 -17.32
CA LYS A 198 -18.29 -18.37 -17.30
C LYS A 198 -18.28 -19.19 -18.59
N ASP A 199 -18.09 -18.55 -19.73
CA ASP A 199 -17.94 -19.18 -21.02
C ASP A 199 -16.47 -19.40 -21.35
N ALA A 200 -15.98 -20.64 -21.22
CA ALA A 200 -14.61 -21.01 -21.49
C ALA A 200 -14.16 -20.72 -22.95
N ALA A 201 -15.09 -20.62 -23.92
CA ALA A 201 -14.77 -20.29 -25.31
C ALA A 201 -14.22 -18.84 -25.45
N LYS A 202 -14.52 -17.97 -24.48
CA LYS A 202 -14.07 -16.58 -24.47
C LYS A 202 -12.62 -16.41 -24.00
N ARG A 203 -12.03 -17.39 -23.32
CA ARG A 203 -10.68 -17.32 -22.73
C ARG A 203 -9.58 -16.86 -23.69
N THR A 204 -9.71 -17.20 -24.99
CA THR A 204 -8.73 -16.86 -26.02
C THR A 204 -9.17 -15.76 -26.98
N THR A 205 -10.46 -15.41 -26.99
CA THR A 205 -11.07 -14.50 -27.96
C THR A 205 -11.43 -13.13 -27.38
N GLU A 206 -11.69 -13.07 -26.06
CA GLU A 206 -12.07 -11.83 -25.38
C GLU A 206 -11.04 -11.50 -24.27
N PRO A 207 -10.73 -10.23 -24.02
CA PRO A 207 -9.92 -9.84 -22.87
C PRO A 207 -10.73 -9.83 -21.57
N LEU A 208 -10.09 -10.14 -20.45
CA LEU A 208 -10.57 -9.68 -19.15
C LEU A 208 -10.42 -8.15 -19.13
N VAL A 209 -11.51 -7.42 -18.86
CA VAL A 209 -11.45 -5.96 -18.78
C VAL A 209 -11.60 -5.51 -17.32
N SER A 210 -10.51 -4.97 -16.76
CA SER A 210 -10.46 -4.44 -15.40
C SER A 210 -10.35 -2.92 -15.41
N GLN A 211 -11.00 -2.24 -14.48
CA GLN A 211 -10.87 -0.79 -14.31
C GLN A 211 -9.71 -0.47 -13.37
N GLN A 212 -9.04 0.65 -13.62
CA GLN A 212 -8.10 1.33 -12.74
C GLN A 212 -8.33 2.84 -12.84
N ALA A 213 -8.30 3.56 -11.70
CA ALA A 213 -8.52 5.01 -11.72
C ALA A 213 -7.32 5.77 -12.30
N ILE A 214 -6.09 5.39 -11.95
CA ILE A 214 -4.87 6.13 -12.29
C ILE A 214 -4.24 5.54 -13.56
N GLY A 215 -4.15 6.35 -14.61
CA GLY A 215 -3.55 5.96 -15.90
C GLY A 215 -2.09 6.39 -16.08
N ASP A 216 -1.62 7.37 -15.31
CA ASP A 216 -0.23 7.79 -15.30
C ASP A 216 0.60 6.83 -14.43
N LEU A 217 1.28 5.89 -15.11
CA LEU A 217 2.07 4.86 -14.44
C LEU A 217 3.40 5.43 -13.95
N THR A 218 3.73 5.22 -12.67
CA THR A 218 4.99 5.72 -12.09
C THR A 218 6.20 5.07 -12.72
N SER A 219 6.27 3.73 -12.67
CA SER A 219 7.30 2.92 -13.31
C SER A 219 6.91 1.46 -13.31
N LEU A 220 7.28 0.72 -14.35
CA LEU A 220 7.12 -0.74 -14.41
C LEU A 220 8.34 -1.50 -13.85
N ASP A 221 9.35 -0.79 -13.32
CA ASP A 221 10.40 -1.39 -12.49
C ASP A 221 9.87 -1.57 -11.06
N PRO A 222 9.85 -2.79 -10.49
CA PRO A 222 9.29 -3.06 -9.17
C PRO A 222 9.82 -2.17 -8.05
N ILE A 223 11.08 -1.73 -8.13
CA ILE A 223 11.70 -0.93 -7.07
C ILE A 223 11.53 0.59 -7.23
N LYS A 224 10.94 1.06 -8.35
CA LYS A 224 10.77 2.49 -8.63
C LYS A 224 9.35 3.01 -8.38
N GLY A 225 8.41 2.17 -7.97
CA GLY A 225 7.05 2.59 -7.68
C GLY A 225 6.38 1.74 -6.62
N ASN A 226 5.56 2.38 -5.80
CA ASN A 226 4.75 1.73 -4.77
C ASN A 226 3.46 2.55 -4.59
N ASP A 227 2.60 2.52 -5.59
CA ASP A 227 1.36 3.31 -5.62
C ASP A 227 0.26 2.61 -6.42
N GLY A 228 -0.94 3.18 -6.38
CA GLY A 228 -2.13 2.64 -7.03
C GLY A 228 -2.06 2.54 -8.56
N SER A 229 -1.08 3.22 -9.20
CA SER A 229 -0.93 3.16 -10.65
C SER A 229 -0.26 1.87 -11.14
N ILE A 230 0.61 1.27 -10.31
CA ILE A 230 1.45 0.15 -10.76
C ILE A 230 1.34 -1.12 -9.89
N ASN A 231 0.82 -1.05 -8.67
CA ASN A 231 0.82 -2.20 -7.76
C ASN A 231 0.12 -3.42 -8.36
N THR A 232 -1.06 -3.25 -8.97
CA THR A 232 -1.77 -4.34 -9.64
C THR A 232 -1.01 -4.82 -10.88
N LEU A 233 -0.45 -3.91 -11.67
CA LEU A 233 0.26 -4.26 -12.91
C LEU A 233 1.52 -5.06 -12.61
N ASN A 234 2.37 -4.56 -11.71
CA ASN A 234 3.62 -5.23 -11.33
C ASN A 234 3.37 -6.57 -10.60
N THR A 235 2.30 -6.67 -9.79
CA THR A 235 1.91 -7.94 -9.17
C THR A 235 1.66 -9.04 -10.19
N ASN A 236 1.07 -8.70 -11.35
CA ASN A 236 0.77 -9.65 -12.42
C ASN A 236 1.89 -9.80 -13.46
N MET A 237 2.88 -8.89 -13.46
CA MET A 237 4.04 -8.94 -14.38
C MET A 237 5.26 -9.65 -13.79
N TYR A 238 5.40 -9.65 -12.47
CA TYR A 238 6.59 -10.21 -11.82
C TYR A 238 6.21 -11.21 -10.73
N VAL A 239 6.84 -12.40 -10.81
CA VAL A 239 6.76 -13.40 -9.76
C VAL A 239 7.60 -12.97 -8.55
N ARG A 240 7.25 -13.45 -7.37
CA ARG A 240 7.97 -13.20 -6.10
C ARG A 240 8.37 -14.53 -5.47
N LEU A 241 9.23 -14.49 -4.44
CA LEU A 241 9.64 -15.69 -3.71
C LEU A 241 8.50 -16.34 -2.91
N VAL A 242 7.60 -15.52 -2.39
CA VAL A 242 6.39 -15.94 -1.68
C VAL A 242 5.23 -15.04 -2.07
N ASN A 243 4.01 -15.44 -1.74
CA ASN A 243 2.79 -14.66 -1.90
C ASN A 243 2.06 -14.53 -0.56
N LEU A 244 1.01 -13.70 -0.55
CA LEU A 244 0.01 -13.65 0.53
C LEU A 244 -1.28 -14.35 0.09
N THR A 245 -1.93 -15.03 1.01
CA THR A 245 -3.33 -15.45 0.86
C THR A 245 -4.26 -14.22 0.86
N ASP A 246 -5.56 -14.44 0.67
CA ASP A 246 -6.53 -13.34 0.79
C ASP A 246 -6.60 -12.77 2.22
N GLU A 247 -6.17 -13.56 3.23
CA GLU A 247 -6.14 -13.21 4.65
C GLU A 247 -4.74 -12.80 5.15
N ASP A 248 -3.81 -12.49 4.23
CA ASP A 248 -2.44 -12.03 4.50
C ASP A 248 -1.48 -13.08 5.09
N GLU A 249 -1.81 -14.36 5.01
CA GLU A 249 -0.87 -15.44 5.37
C GLU A 249 0.18 -15.61 4.28
N VAL A 250 1.45 -15.81 4.67
CA VAL A 250 2.54 -16.06 3.72
C VAL A 250 2.49 -17.48 3.21
N VAL A 251 2.51 -17.64 1.89
CA VAL A 251 2.46 -18.95 1.20
C VAL A 251 3.41 -19.00 0.01
N SER A 252 3.82 -20.21 -0.38
CA SER A 252 4.55 -20.44 -1.63
C SER A 252 3.65 -20.59 -2.86
N ASP A 253 2.35 -20.75 -2.69
CA ASP A 253 1.39 -20.91 -3.78
C ASP A 253 1.39 -19.70 -4.73
N GLY A 254 1.46 -19.98 -6.04
CA GLY A 254 1.51 -18.94 -7.08
C GLY A 254 2.81 -18.11 -7.09
N SER A 255 3.85 -18.50 -6.32
CA SER A 255 5.16 -17.85 -6.28
C SER A 255 6.24 -18.62 -7.06
N LEU A 256 7.47 -18.10 -7.05
CA LEU A 256 8.64 -18.78 -7.63
C LEU A 256 9.11 -19.97 -6.77
N SER A 257 8.71 -20.04 -5.50
CA SER A 257 9.16 -21.12 -4.61
C SER A 257 8.19 -22.28 -4.60
N HIS A 258 8.72 -23.51 -4.52
CA HIS A 258 7.94 -24.70 -4.11
C HIS A 258 7.64 -24.63 -2.61
N ASN A 259 8.69 -24.40 -1.84
CA ASN A 259 8.65 -24.27 -0.39
C ASN A 259 9.63 -23.20 0.07
N TYR A 260 9.45 -22.76 1.30
CA TYR A 260 10.40 -21.91 2.01
C TYR A 260 10.58 -22.40 3.45
N ALA A 261 11.69 -22.03 4.05
CA ALA A 261 12.04 -22.41 5.42
C ALA A 261 12.76 -21.24 6.12
N THR A 262 12.58 -21.13 7.43
CA THR A 262 13.22 -20.11 8.28
C THR A 262 14.18 -20.81 9.23
N ALA A 263 15.46 -20.43 9.23
CA ALA A 263 16.44 -20.99 10.13
C ALA A 263 16.19 -20.54 11.59
N GLU A 264 16.65 -21.35 12.55
CA GLU A 264 16.69 -20.99 13.97
C GLU A 264 17.40 -19.63 14.14
N GLY A 265 16.81 -18.72 14.92
CA GLY A 265 17.29 -17.35 15.08
C GLY A 265 16.65 -16.33 14.14
N ASN A 266 15.81 -16.75 13.19
CA ASN A 266 14.95 -15.91 12.35
C ASN A 266 15.71 -14.81 11.55
N SER A 267 16.95 -15.10 11.14
CA SER A 267 17.75 -14.19 10.31
C SER A 267 18.09 -14.76 8.93
N ASP A 268 17.97 -16.07 8.75
CA ASP A 268 18.23 -16.75 7.47
C ASP A 268 16.95 -17.44 6.97
N TYR A 269 16.61 -17.19 5.71
CA TYR A 269 15.40 -17.67 5.04
C TYR A 269 15.80 -18.39 3.76
N TYR A 270 15.31 -19.61 3.56
CA TYR A 270 15.66 -20.46 2.42
C TYR A 270 14.45 -20.68 1.53
N PHE A 271 14.64 -20.58 0.22
CA PHE A 271 13.59 -20.69 -0.80
C PHE A 271 14.00 -21.72 -1.84
N LEU A 272 13.22 -22.80 -1.96
CA LEU A 272 13.41 -23.86 -2.95
C LEU A 272 12.69 -23.48 -4.24
N LEU A 273 13.43 -23.19 -5.31
CA LEU A 273 12.89 -22.60 -6.51
C LEU A 273 12.25 -23.61 -7.48
N ARG A 274 11.22 -23.16 -8.16
CA ARG A 274 10.59 -23.84 -9.31
C ARG A 274 11.47 -23.70 -10.56
N ASP A 275 11.26 -24.59 -11.53
CA ASP A 275 11.95 -24.55 -12.82
C ASP A 275 10.98 -24.45 -14.02
N ASP A 276 9.71 -24.18 -13.77
CA ASP A 276 8.62 -24.15 -14.76
C ASP A 276 8.16 -22.72 -15.16
N ILE A 277 9.03 -21.72 -14.95
CA ILE A 277 8.78 -20.32 -15.35
C ILE A 277 9.94 -19.78 -16.19
N ASN A 278 9.65 -19.28 -17.39
CA ASN A 278 10.58 -18.50 -18.19
C ASN A 278 10.12 -17.03 -18.25
N PHE A 279 11.07 -16.14 -18.50
CA PHE A 279 10.74 -14.76 -18.84
C PHE A 279 10.00 -14.68 -20.16
N ALA A 280 8.96 -13.85 -20.20
CA ALA A 280 8.32 -13.43 -21.44
C ALA A 280 8.92 -12.11 -21.93
N SER A 281 8.98 -11.93 -23.24
CA SER A 281 9.29 -10.66 -23.90
C SER A 281 8.18 -10.26 -24.86
N VAL A 282 8.17 -9.02 -25.30
CA VAL A 282 7.22 -8.53 -26.31
C VAL A 282 7.92 -8.33 -27.65
N SER A 283 7.35 -8.88 -28.72
CA SER A 283 7.70 -8.51 -30.08
C SER A 283 6.47 -8.49 -30.98
N ASN A 284 6.35 -7.47 -31.81
CA ASN A 284 5.20 -7.28 -32.72
C ASN A 284 3.84 -7.35 -31.99
N GLY A 285 3.74 -6.80 -30.77
CA GLY A 285 2.53 -6.77 -29.96
C GLY A 285 2.10 -8.13 -29.41
N LYS A 286 3.00 -9.12 -29.35
CA LYS A 286 2.76 -10.47 -28.81
C LYS A 286 3.76 -10.79 -27.72
N ALA A 287 3.31 -11.56 -26.73
CA ALA A 287 4.19 -12.16 -25.75
C ALA A 287 4.89 -13.40 -26.36
N ASN A 288 6.18 -13.53 -26.09
CA ASN A 288 7.00 -14.65 -26.55
C ASN A 288 7.79 -15.20 -25.37
N ASP A 289 7.91 -16.52 -25.30
CA ASP A 289 8.87 -17.19 -24.44
C ASP A 289 10.29 -16.82 -24.88
N THR A 290 11.10 -16.30 -23.99
CA THR A 290 12.52 -15.98 -24.26
C THR A 290 13.41 -17.22 -24.23
N GLY A 291 12.90 -18.34 -23.70
CA GLY A 291 13.72 -19.53 -23.37
C GLY A 291 14.67 -19.30 -22.18
N GLU A 292 14.63 -18.13 -21.55
CA GLU A 292 15.42 -17.80 -20.36
C GLU A 292 14.58 -18.12 -19.11
N ARG A 293 15.02 -19.12 -18.34
CA ARG A 293 14.40 -19.49 -17.06
C ARG A 293 14.56 -18.40 -16.03
N VAL A 294 13.53 -18.19 -15.20
CA VAL A 294 13.62 -17.40 -13.99
C VAL A 294 14.32 -18.25 -12.93
N GLY A 295 15.47 -17.81 -12.46
CA GLY A 295 16.31 -18.60 -11.56
C GLY A 295 16.90 -17.81 -10.40
N ALA A 296 17.71 -18.48 -9.60
CA ALA A 296 18.32 -17.93 -8.40
C ALA A 296 19.20 -16.72 -8.68
N GLU A 297 19.87 -16.67 -9.84
CA GLU A 297 20.69 -15.52 -10.26
C GLU A 297 19.82 -14.24 -10.40
N ASP A 298 18.63 -14.38 -10.96
CA ASP A 298 17.68 -13.27 -11.12
C ASP A 298 17.10 -12.83 -9.78
N VAL A 299 16.85 -13.79 -8.87
CA VAL A 299 16.39 -13.51 -7.49
C VAL A 299 17.44 -12.72 -6.75
N VAL A 300 18.69 -13.19 -6.74
CA VAL A 300 19.82 -12.52 -6.07
C VAL A 300 19.99 -11.12 -6.64
N PHE A 301 20.02 -10.96 -7.96
CA PHE A 301 20.11 -9.66 -8.62
C PHE A 301 18.96 -8.72 -8.21
N SER A 302 17.73 -9.21 -8.22
CA SER A 302 16.55 -8.40 -7.90
C SER A 302 16.55 -7.91 -6.46
N LEU A 303 16.89 -8.78 -5.49
CA LEU A 303 16.92 -8.43 -4.07
C LEU A 303 18.13 -7.56 -3.71
N GLU A 304 19.31 -7.82 -4.32
CA GLU A 304 20.48 -6.96 -4.13
C GLU A 304 20.23 -5.53 -4.64
N ARG A 305 19.48 -5.36 -5.76
CA ARG A 305 19.01 -4.04 -6.21
C ARG A 305 18.00 -3.42 -5.24
N ALA A 306 17.06 -4.23 -4.73
CA ALA A 306 15.98 -3.72 -3.89
C ALA A 306 16.50 -3.17 -2.56
N LYS A 307 17.54 -3.76 -1.97
CA LYS A 307 18.15 -3.31 -0.72
C LYS A 307 19.19 -2.21 -0.87
N ASP A 308 19.63 -1.92 -2.09
CA ASP A 308 20.62 -0.86 -2.37
C ASP A 308 19.90 0.44 -2.73
N LYS A 309 19.97 1.43 -1.84
CA LYS A 309 19.35 2.74 -2.02
C LYS A 309 19.77 3.43 -3.31
N ASP A 310 21.00 3.17 -3.74
CA ASP A 310 21.62 3.81 -4.90
C ASP A 310 21.59 2.93 -6.17
N ALA A 311 20.84 1.82 -6.16
CA ALA A 311 20.73 0.91 -7.31
C ALA A 311 20.07 1.55 -8.54
N VAL A 312 19.15 2.47 -8.33
CA VAL A 312 18.43 3.19 -9.39
C VAL A 312 18.15 4.64 -8.96
N PRO A 313 18.05 5.58 -9.90
CA PRO A 313 17.58 6.92 -9.57
C PRO A 313 16.13 6.86 -9.08
N ASP A 314 15.81 7.61 -8.03
CA ASP A 314 14.48 7.64 -7.41
C ASP A 314 13.98 6.25 -6.99
N HIS A 315 14.76 5.58 -6.13
CA HIS A 315 14.42 4.28 -5.54
C HIS A 315 13.33 4.46 -4.46
N ARG A 316 12.07 4.14 -4.78
CA ARG A 316 10.92 4.44 -3.91
C ARG A 316 10.56 3.35 -2.92
N THR A 317 11.10 2.15 -3.08
CA THR A 317 10.77 1.00 -2.23
C THR A 317 11.93 0.53 -1.35
N TYR A 318 12.99 1.32 -1.25
CA TYR A 318 14.19 0.99 -0.46
C TYR A 318 13.83 0.59 0.99
N SER A 319 12.98 1.37 1.68
CA SER A 319 12.58 1.12 3.07
C SER A 319 11.87 -0.23 3.29
N LEU A 320 11.33 -0.84 2.23
CA LEU A 320 10.75 -2.19 2.28
C LEU A 320 11.80 -3.29 2.27
N HIS A 321 13.05 -2.99 1.88
CA HIS A 321 14.09 -4.00 1.66
C HIS A 321 15.40 -3.70 2.39
N GLU A 322 15.53 -2.59 3.09
CA GLU A 322 16.76 -2.15 3.78
C GLU A 322 17.25 -3.12 4.86
N ARG A 323 16.36 -3.98 5.37
CA ARG A 323 16.71 -5.02 6.35
C ARG A 323 17.26 -6.30 5.72
N ILE A 324 17.26 -6.44 4.41
CA ILE A 324 17.95 -7.52 3.72
C ILE A 324 19.45 -7.23 3.78
N LYS A 325 20.22 -8.13 4.41
CA LYS A 325 21.67 -8.05 4.45
C LYS A 325 22.28 -8.61 3.16
N SER A 326 21.85 -9.80 2.74
CA SER A 326 22.30 -10.46 1.51
C SER A 326 21.24 -11.40 0.95
N ALA A 327 21.31 -11.63 -0.37
CA ALA A 327 20.67 -12.74 -1.04
C ALA A 327 21.75 -13.58 -1.74
N GLU A 328 21.76 -14.88 -1.54
CA GLU A 328 22.83 -15.78 -2.01
C GLU A 328 22.25 -17.08 -2.56
N ILE A 329 22.94 -17.68 -3.53
CA ILE A 329 22.62 -19.02 -4.04
C ILE A 329 23.28 -20.03 -3.11
N VAL A 330 22.49 -20.97 -2.58
CA VAL A 330 23.04 -22.09 -1.79
C VAL A 330 23.74 -23.06 -2.73
N THR A 331 25.00 -23.38 -2.42
CA THR A 331 25.86 -24.27 -3.24
C THR A 331 26.25 -25.57 -2.56
N ASP A 332 25.97 -25.73 -1.26
CA ASP A 332 26.27 -26.93 -0.49
C ASP A 332 25.01 -27.48 0.19
N LEU A 333 24.59 -28.67 -0.23
CA LEU A 333 23.44 -29.37 0.36
C LEU A 333 23.59 -29.57 1.88
N LYS A 334 24.84 -29.73 2.36
CA LYS A 334 25.12 -29.90 3.79
C LYS A 334 24.71 -28.69 4.64
N GLU A 335 24.69 -27.52 4.07
CA GLU A 335 24.15 -26.33 4.77
C GLU A 335 22.69 -26.57 5.18
N LEU A 336 21.87 -27.09 4.25
CA LEU A 336 20.46 -27.38 4.49
C LEU A 336 20.24 -28.56 5.44
N GLU A 337 21.11 -29.57 5.37
CA GLU A 337 21.08 -30.76 6.23
C GLU A 337 21.43 -30.44 7.69
N ASN A 338 22.29 -29.45 7.93
CA ASN A 338 22.83 -29.13 9.25
C ASN A 338 22.17 -27.91 9.91
N THR A 339 21.36 -27.14 9.16
CA THR A 339 20.65 -25.99 9.68
C THR A 339 19.27 -26.40 10.15
N LYS A 340 18.88 -26.00 11.36
CA LYS A 340 17.57 -26.27 11.94
C LYS A 340 16.53 -25.26 11.49
N GLN A 341 15.32 -25.75 11.28
CA GLN A 341 14.11 -24.94 11.08
C GLN A 341 13.70 -24.27 12.40
N SER A 342 13.34 -23.01 12.35
CA SER A 342 12.80 -22.28 13.51
C SER A 342 11.53 -22.93 14.05
N GLY A 343 11.46 -23.11 15.36
CA GLY A 343 10.28 -23.61 16.06
C GLY A 343 10.02 -25.12 15.94
N THR A 344 10.90 -25.88 15.28
CA THR A 344 10.79 -27.35 15.13
C THR A 344 12.12 -28.05 15.36
N ASP A 345 12.12 -29.39 15.39
CA ASP A 345 13.35 -30.20 15.42
C ASP A 345 13.84 -30.58 14.00
N GLU A 346 13.08 -30.21 12.95
CA GLU A 346 13.40 -30.50 11.55
C GLU A 346 14.59 -29.67 11.06
N THR A 347 15.27 -30.19 10.04
CA THR A 347 16.27 -29.42 9.28
C THR A 347 15.61 -28.59 8.20
N ILE A 348 16.36 -27.61 7.69
CA ILE A 348 15.90 -26.82 6.53
C ILE A 348 15.63 -27.75 5.33
N LEU A 349 16.49 -28.76 5.10
CA LEU A 349 16.27 -29.72 4.02
C LEU A 349 14.95 -30.48 4.17
N GLU A 350 14.65 -30.99 5.36
CA GLU A 350 13.39 -31.71 5.61
C GLU A 350 12.17 -30.84 5.38
N THR A 351 12.22 -29.56 5.82
CA THR A 351 11.14 -28.59 5.59
C THR A 351 10.97 -28.25 4.11
N LEU A 352 12.06 -28.03 3.37
CA LEU A 352 12.02 -27.72 1.94
C LEU A 352 11.53 -28.91 1.10
N ASP A 353 11.80 -30.13 1.52
CA ASP A 353 11.38 -31.37 0.87
C ASP A 353 9.90 -31.74 1.09
N ASN A 354 9.22 -31.03 1.99
CA ASN A 354 7.85 -31.38 2.35
C ASN A 354 6.89 -31.22 1.15
N GLY A 355 6.12 -32.27 0.87
CA GLY A 355 5.10 -32.27 -0.20
C GLY A 355 5.65 -32.32 -1.64
N LEU A 356 6.98 -32.49 -1.83
CA LEU A 356 7.55 -32.62 -3.17
C LEU A 356 7.40 -34.05 -3.73
N ASP A 357 7.06 -34.15 -5.00
CA ASP A 357 7.06 -35.40 -5.75
C ASP A 357 8.49 -35.98 -5.90
N THR A 358 9.44 -35.09 -6.16
CA THR A 358 10.88 -35.45 -6.25
C THR A 358 11.66 -34.62 -5.23
N LYS A 359 12.30 -35.29 -4.29
CA LYS A 359 13.07 -34.65 -3.22
C LYS A 359 14.34 -33.99 -3.75
N LEU A 360 14.76 -32.92 -3.06
CA LEU A 360 16.04 -32.27 -3.29
C LEU A 360 17.19 -33.22 -3.02
N SER A 361 17.96 -33.55 -4.06
CA SER A 361 19.15 -34.41 -3.98
C SER A 361 20.45 -33.69 -4.32
N GLU A 362 20.35 -32.57 -5.08
CA GLU A 362 21.49 -31.76 -5.48
C GLU A 362 21.06 -30.29 -5.54
N VAL A 363 21.82 -29.39 -4.93
CA VAL A 363 21.71 -27.95 -5.12
C VAL A 363 22.57 -27.52 -6.31
N VAL A 364 21.97 -26.78 -7.26
CA VAL A 364 22.66 -26.31 -8.46
C VAL A 364 22.76 -24.80 -8.50
N GLU A 365 23.95 -24.29 -8.79
CA GLU A 365 24.21 -22.85 -8.82
C GLU A 365 23.59 -22.17 -10.06
N ASN A 366 23.59 -22.84 -11.21
CA ASN A 366 23.19 -22.26 -12.47
C ASN A 366 21.77 -22.68 -12.87
N LYS A 367 20.89 -21.74 -13.17
CA LYS A 367 19.49 -21.97 -13.56
C LYS A 367 19.33 -22.90 -14.78
N THR A 368 20.34 -22.98 -15.66
CA THR A 368 20.30 -23.89 -16.82
C THR A 368 20.51 -25.36 -16.45
N LYS A 369 21.01 -25.64 -15.23
CA LYS A 369 21.21 -27.00 -14.71
C LYS A 369 20.09 -27.48 -13.82
N ALA A 370 19.18 -26.58 -13.43
CA ALA A 370 18.02 -26.94 -12.63
C ALA A 370 17.11 -27.91 -13.41
N ASP A 371 16.78 -29.02 -12.77
CA ASP A 371 15.85 -30.04 -13.26
C ASP A 371 15.16 -30.65 -12.05
N ASN A 372 14.07 -30.04 -11.63
CA ASN A 372 13.36 -30.41 -10.40
C ASN A 372 12.80 -31.83 -10.49
N SER A 373 12.51 -32.33 -11.71
CA SER A 373 12.06 -33.71 -11.93
C SER A 373 13.14 -34.75 -11.62
N LYS A 374 14.41 -34.34 -11.54
CA LYS A 374 15.56 -35.18 -11.17
C LYS A 374 16.11 -34.90 -9.77
N GLY A 375 15.50 -33.98 -9.04
CA GLY A 375 15.98 -33.58 -7.71
C GLY A 375 17.10 -32.54 -7.74
N ASN A 376 17.35 -31.90 -8.89
CA ASN A 376 18.36 -30.86 -9.05
C ASN A 376 17.65 -29.47 -8.95
N TYR A 377 17.75 -28.85 -7.76
CA TYR A 377 17.05 -27.60 -7.47
C TYR A 377 18.02 -26.44 -7.28
N GLN A 378 17.54 -25.25 -7.56
CA GLN A 378 18.16 -24.02 -7.05
C GLN A 378 17.53 -23.66 -5.71
N VAL A 379 18.36 -23.23 -4.76
CA VAL A 379 17.94 -22.72 -3.46
C VAL A 379 18.56 -21.35 -3.26
N VAL A 380 17.73 -20.36 -2.88
CA VAL A 380 18.18 -19.03 -2.49
C VAL A 380 18.10 -18.90 -0.98
N LYS A 381 19.13 -18.33 -0.38
CA LYS A 381 19.17 -17.89 1.00
C LYS A 381 19.09 -16.35 1.06
N VAL A 382 18.15 -15.84 1.83
CA VAL A 382 18.05 -14.42 2.17
C VAL A 382 18.42 -14.26 3.63
N THR A 383 19.43 -13.45 3.91
CA THR A 383 19.87 -13.12 5.27
C THR A 383 19.44 -11.71 5.61
N THR A 384 18.86 -11.50 6.79
CA THR A 384 18.48 -10.18 7.31
C THR A 384 19.57 -9.60 8.21
N THR A 385 19.55 -8.27 8.43
CA THR A 385 20.54 -7.57 9.27
C THR A 385 20.42 -7.94 10.75
N GLU A 386 19.23 -8.38 11.15
CA GLU A 386 18.84 -8.80 12.50
C GLU A 386 17.69 -9.82 12.37
N PRO A 387 17.27 -10.54 13.41
CA PRO A 387 16.06 -11.36 13.37
C PRO A 387 14.88 -10.53 12.88
N PHE A 388 14.27 -10.96 11.75
CA PHE A 388 13.17 -10.21 11.15
C PHE A 388 12.15 -11.13 10.46
N PRO A 389 11.33 -11.90 11.22
CA PRO A 389 10.37 -12.85 10.64
C PRO A 389 9.41 -12.21 9.63
N GLN A 390 9.07 -10.93 9.81
CA GLN A 390 8.17 -10.18 8.94
C GLN A 390 8.75 -9.93 7.54
N VAL A 391 10.05 -10.22 7.29
CA VAL A 391 10.65 -10.10 5.94
C VAL A 391 9.89 -10.90 4.89
N LEU A 392 9.27 -12.02 5.26
CA LEU A 392 8.49 -12.85 4.33
C LEU A 392 7.30 -12.07 3.74
N ASN A 393 6.65 -11.23 4.52
CA ASN A 393 5.59 -10.35 4.04
C ASN A 393 6.11 -9.28 3.06
N TYR A 394 7.31 -8.76 3.31
CA TYR A 394 7.96 -7.81 2.40
C TYR A 394 8.38 -8.48 1.09
N LEU A 395 8.84 -9.74 1.15
CA LEU A 395 9.17 -10.54 -0.03
C LEU A 395 7.93 -10.96 -0.86
N ALA A 396 6.73 -10.90 -0.29
CA ALA A 396 5.46 -11.08 -0.99
C ALA A 396 4.98 -9.81 -1.70
N HIS A 397 5.50 -8.64 -1.34
CA HIS A 397 5.11 -7.36 -1.94
C HIS A 397 5.61 -7.23 -3.39
N GLN A 398 4.89 -6.47 -4.22
CA GLN A 398 5.22 -6.30 -5.64
C GLN A 398 6.63 -5.73 -5.88
N SER A 399 7.20 -4.97 -4.91
CA SER A 399 8.55 -4.42 -5.00
C SER A 399 9.67 -5.47 -4.91
N ALA A 400 9.36 -6.68 -4.41
CA ALA A 400 10.24 -7.84 -4.45
C ALA A 400 10.06 -8.68 -5.73
N GLY A 401 9.44 -8.11 -6.77
CA GLY A 401 9.25 -8.75 -8.07
C GLY A 401 10.58 -9.11 -8.73
N ILE A 402 10.68 -10.33 -9.25
CA ILE A 402 11.91 -10.86 -9.86
C ILE A 402 12.01 -10.39 -11.31
N VAL A 403 13.05 -9.62 -11.61
CA VAL A 403 13.38 -9.10 -12.93
C VAL A 403 14.55 -9.88 -13.55
N SER A 404 14.64 -9.89 -14.88
CA SER A 404 15.79 -10.51 -15.57
C SER A 404 17.05 -9.67 -15.37
N GLU A 405 18.07 -10.25 -14.74
CA GLU A 405 19.38 -9.62 -14.59
C GLU A 405 19.94 -9.15 -15.93
N LYS A 406 19.89 -10.03 -16.95
CA LYS A 406 20.38 -9.77 -18.29
C LYS A 406 19.66 -8.59 -18.93
N GLN A 407 18.32 -8.55 -18.84
CA GLN A 407 17.52 -7.51 -19.49
C GLN A 407 17.72 -6.16 -18.80
N VAL A 408 17.67 -6.11 -17.47
CA VAL A 408 17.87 -4.87 -16.73
C VAL A 408 19.27 -4.30 -16.97
N LYS A 409 20.32 -5.13 -16.93
CA LYS A 409 21.70 -4.68 -17.22
C LYS A 409 21.88 -4.20 -18.66
N SER A 410 21.11 -4.71 -19.61
CA SER A 410 21.17 -4.24 -21.00
C SER A 410 20.53 -2.87 -21.22
N ILE A 411 19.61 -2.47 -20.35
CA ILE A 411 18.88 -1.18 -20.42
C ILE A 411 19.52 -0.15 -19.49
N ASN A 412 19.77 -0.50 -18.23
CA ASN A 412 20.36 0.39 -17.23
C ASN A 412 21.87 0.51 -17.43
N THR A 413 22.28 1.21 -18.50
CA THR A 413 23.71 1.42 -18.87
C THR A 413 24.28 2.74 -18.37
N TYR A 414 23.49 3.54 -17.67
CA TYR A 414 23.87 4.82 -17.06
C TYR A 414 24.52 4.62 -15.69
N ASP A 415 25.23 5.64 -15.25
CA ASP A 415 25.70 5.77 -13.86
C ASP A 415 24.65 6.53 -13.04
N VAL A 416 24.17 5.93 -11.95
CA VAL A 416 23.13 6.50 -11.09
C VAL A 416 23.54 7.85 -10.51
N ALA A 417 24.81 8.00 -10.10
CA ALA A 417 25.31 9.25 -9.51
C ALA A 417 25.33 10.44 -10.50
N SER A 418 25.39 10.16 -11.80
CA SER A 418 25.38 11.16 -12.88
C SER A 418 24.13 11.06 -13.77
N PHE A 419 23.08 10.39 -13.31
CA PHE A 419 21.84 10.18 -14.07
C PHE A 419 21.26 11.50 -14.60
N ASN A 420 20.93 11.49 -15.89
CA ASN A 420 20.33 12.63 -16.56
C ASN A 420 18.97 12.24 -17.16
N LEU A 421 17.90 12.78 -16.62
CA LEU A 421 16.53 12.47 -17.01
C LEU A 421 16.23 12.68 -18.51
N ASP A 422 16.93 13.60 -19.17
CA ASP A 422 16.71 13.89 -20.60
C ASP A 422 17.41 12.91 -21.54
N LYS A 423 18.40 12.16 -21.05
CA LYS A 423 19.27 11.30 -21.85
C LYS A 423 19.16 9.82 -21.49
N ASP A 424 19.01 9.55 -20.20
CA ASP A 424 19.07 8.20 -19.66
C ASP A 424 17.65 7.66 -19.46
N ILE A 425 17.43 6.43 -19.89
CA ILE A 425 16.14 5.77 -19.78
C ILE A 425 16.33 4.51 -18.92
N PRO A 426 15.82 4.49 -17.69
CA PRO A 426 15.88 3.30 -16.84
C PRO A 426 14.86 2.24 -17.27
N TYR A 427 15.13 1.00 -16.88
CA TYR A 427 14.19 -0.11 -17.04
C TYR A 427 12.82 0.26 -16.47
N GLY A 428 11.76 -0.10 -17.18
CA GLY A 428 10.37 0.17 -16.77
C GLY A 428 9.89 1.62 -16.97
N ASP A 429 10.71 2.50 -17.55
CA ASP A 429 10.34 3.90 -17.78
C ASP A 429 9.28 4.04 -18.89
N GLN A 430 8.28 4.86 -18.64
CA GLN A 430 7.17 5.11 -19.57
C GLN A 430 7.57 5.99 -20.78
N ARG A 431 8.67 6.74 -20.70
CA ARG A 431 9.16 7.59 -21.81
C ARG A 431 9.64 6.80 -23.04
N THR A 432 9.91 5.51 -22.87
CA THR A 432 10.26 4.61 -23.99
C THR A 432 9.09 4.32 -24.90
N VAL A 433 7.88 4.68 -24.50
CA VAL A 433 6.64 4.32 -25.17
C VAL A 433 5.86 5.58 -25.47
N THR A 434 5.57 5.81 -26.74
CA THR A 434 4.62 6.84 -27.17
C THR A 434 3.21 6.27 -27.18
N GLU A 435 2.19 7.13 -27.23
CA GLU A 435 0.79 6.71 -27.29
C GLU A 435 0.57 5.62 -28.37
N GLY A 436 -0.03 4.51 -27.97
CA GLY A 436 -0.29 3.37 -28.85
C GLY A 436 0.93 2.55 -29.25
N ALA A 437 2.13 2.89 -28.78
CA ALA A 437 3.34 2.11 -29.04
C ALA A 437 3.36 0.80 -28.26
N ASN A 438 4.11 -0.18 -28.77
CA ASN A 438 4.34 -1.47 -28.14
C ASN A 438 5.59 -1.43 -27.26
N TYR A 439 5.62 -2.24 -26.20
CA TYR A 439 6.78 -2.44 -25.34
C TYR A 439 7.77 -3.46 -25.90
N ASN A 440 8.01 -3.45 -27.22
CA ASN A 440 8.93 -4.38 -27.87
C ASN A 440 10.32 -4.32 -27.25
N ASN A 441 10.78 -5.44 -26.68
CA ASN A 441 12.09 -5.63 -26.05
C ASN A 441 12.41 -4.63 -24.91
N GLN A 442 11.42 -3.93 -24.37
CA GLN A 442 11.60 -2.98 -23.27
C GLN A 442 11.38 -3.62 -21.89
N LEU A 443 10.63 -4.70 -21.83
CA LEU A 443 10.30 -5.41 -20.60
C LEU A 443 10.49 -6.91 -20.79
N TYR A 444 11.01 -7.57 -19.74
CA TYR A 444 10.90 -9.02 -19.54
C TYR A 444 10.08 -9.27 -18.30
N ALA A 445 8.97 -10.00 -18.43
CA ALA A 445 8.10 -10.33 -17.32
C ALA A 445 8.35 -11.76 -16.85
N SER A 446 8.51 -11.95 -15.56
CA SER A 446 8.60 -13.26 -14.91
C SER A 446 7.24 -13.79 -14.43
N GLY A 447 6.23 -12.92 -14.39
CA GLY A 447 4.88 -13.23 -13.89
C GLY A 447 3.94 -13.79 -14.96
N PRO A 448 2.65 -13.98 -14.59
CA PRO A 448 1.65 -14.60 -15.46
C PRO A 448 1.30 -13.78 -16.70
N TYR A 449 1.51 -12.46 -16.70
CA TYR A 449 1.18 -11.57 -17.81
C TYR A 449 2.31 -10.59 -18.12
N ILE A 450 2.30 -10.05 -19.34
CA ILE A 450 3.24 -9.00 -19.77
C ILE A 450 2.48 -7.88 -20.48
N LEU A 451 2.84 -6.62 -20.16
CA LEU A 451 2.32 -5.45 -20.85
C LEU A 451 2.84 -5.39 -22.28
N VAL A 452 1.93 -5.31 -23.25
CA VAL A 452 2.27 -5.27 -24.68
C VAL A 452 2.00 -3.92 -25.31
N LYS A 453 1.04 -3.15 -24.80
CA LYS A 453 0.63 -1.86 -25.35
C LYS A 453 -0.03 -0.99 -24.29
N LYS A 454 0.21 0.32 -24.35
CA LYS A 454 -0.45 1.32 -23.50
C LYS A 454 -0.78 2.58 -24.32
N ASN A 455 -1.90 3.22 -23.99
CA ASN A 455 -2.23 4.59 -24.38
C ASN A 455 -2.84 5.31 -23.16
N ASP A 456 -3.40 6.52 -23.35
CA ASP A 456 -3.98 7.32 -22.27
C ASP A 456 -5.27 6.73 -21.68
N TYR A 457 -5.88 5.75 -22.35
CA TYR A 457 -7.18 5.19 -21.98
C TYR A 457 -7.10 3.77 -21.42
N GLN A 458 -6.04 3.03 -21.79
CA GLN A 458 -5.88 1.63 -21.40
C GLN A 458 -4.47 1.10 -21.53
N ALA A 459 -4.23 0.00 -20.82
CA ALA A 459 -3.05 -0.85 -20.95
C ALA A 459 -3.47 -2.28 -21.27
N ASP A 460 -2.87 -2.90 -22.30
CA ASP A 460 -3.18 -4.24 -22.79
C ASP A 460 -2.05 -5.21 -22.41
N PHE A 461 -2.44 -6.32 -21.80
CA PHE A 461 -1.55 -7.39 -21.34
C PHE A 461 -1.87 -8.69 -22.06
N VAL A 462 -0.85 -9.51 -22.26
CA VAL A 462 -0.99 -10.86 -22.81
C VAL A 462 -0.35 -11.86 -21.85
N LYS A 463 -0.95 -13.04 -21.71
CA LYS A 463 -0.41 -14.08 -20.84
C LYS A 463 1.01 -14.47 -21.24
N ASN A 464 1.87 -14.71 -20.27
CA ASN A 464 3.20 -15.28 -20.46
C ASN A 464 3.04 -16.74 -20.92
N PRO A 465 3.48 -17.11 -22.15
CA PRO A 465 3.28 -18.46 -22.68
C PRO A 465 4.10 -19.52 -21.94
N ALA A 466 5.09 -19.12 -21.14
CA ALA A 466 5.98 -19.98 -20.39
C ALA A 466 5.87 -19.78 -18.87
N TYR A 467 4.71 -19.35 -18.40
CA TYR A 467 4.41 -19.26 -16.96
C TYR A 467 3.64 -20.49 -16.52
N ARG A 468 4.31 -21.44 -15.86
CA ARG A 468 3.72 -22.63 -15.24
C ARG A 468 2.77 -23.40 -16.17
N ALA A 469 3.15 -23.51 -17.44
CA ALA A 469 2.33 -24.12 -18.49
C ALA A 469 1.89 -25.55 -18.10
N GLY A 470 0.58 -25.81 -18.23
CA GLY A 470 -0.03 -27.09 -17.87
C GLY A 470 -0.33 -27.29 -16.37
N SER A 471 0.03 -26.33 -15.50
CA SER A 471 -0.32 -26.36 -14.08
C SER A 471 -1.68 -25.70 -13.80
N GLU A 472 -2.22 -25.89 -12.59
CA GLU A 472 -3.43 -25.20 -12.11
C GLU A 472 -3.28 -23.68 -12.04
N PHE A 473 -2.04 -23.19 -11.92
CA PHE A 473 -1.69 -21.76 -11.87
C PHE A 473 -1.42 -21.16 -13.26
N GLU A 474 -1.52 -21.93 -14.34
CA GLU A 474 -1.45 -21.36 -15.69
C GLU A 474 -2.62 -20.39 -15.90
N PRO A 475 -2.36 -19.13 -16.34
CA PRO A 475 -3.43 -18.17 -16.63
C PRO A 475 -4.44 -18.72 -17.62
N LYS A 476 -5.72 -18.68 -17.29
CA LYS A 476 -6.79 -19.20 -18.15
C LYS A 476 -7.16 -18.24 -19.27
N ILE A 477 -7.18 -16.94 -18.98
CA ILE A 477 -7.54 -15.88 -19.94
C ILE A 477 -6.28 -15.41 -20.65
N SER A 478 -6.32 -15.34 -21.98
CA SER A 478 -5.15 -14.99 -22.79
C SER A 478 -4.79 -13.51 -22.76
N ASN A 479 -5.78 -12.62 -22.61
CA ASN A 479 -5.59 -11.17 -22.71
C ASN A 479 -6.27 -10.47 -21.54
N VAL A 480 -5.63 -9.41 -21.02
CA VAL A 480 -6.19 -8.52 -20.01
C VAL A 480 -6.07 -7.09 -20.52
N THR A 481 -7.15 -6.33 -20.43
CA THR A 481 -7.17 -4.89 -20.69
C THR A 481 -7.48 -4.16 -19.38
N VAL A 482 -6.60 -3.27 -18.97
CA VAL A 482 -6.85 -2.35 -17.85
C VAL A 482 -7.31 -1.02 -18.42
N ARG A 483 -8.58 -0.66 -18.20
CA ARG A 483 -9.14 0.63 -18.64
C ARG A 483 -8.97 1.68 -17.55
N PHE A 484 -8.45 2.84 -17.93
CA PHE A 484 -8.26 3.97 -17.03
C PHE A 484 -9.55 4.79 -16.98
N ILE A 485 -10.30 4.65 -15.88
CA ILE A 485 -11.54 5.37 -15.63
C ILE A 485 -11.49 5.89 -14.19
N ASP A 486 -11.26 7.19 -14.03
CA ASP A 486 -11.11 7.85 -12.73
C ASP A 486 -12.47 8.10 -12.06
N ASP A 487 -13.47 8.55 -12.84
CA ASP A 487 -14.80 8.87 -12.32
C ASP A 487 -15.61 7.60 -11.97
N ALA A 488 -16.05 7.51 -10.72
CA ALA A 488 -16.75 6.34 -10.19
C ALA A 488 -18.13 6.10 -10.82
N ASP A 489 -18.85 7.14 -11.25
CA ASP A 489 -20.13 7.00 -11.94
C ASP A 489 -19.94 6.46 -13.36
N SER A 490 -18.90 6.91 -14.04
CA SER A 490 -18.48 6.39 -15.35
C SER A 490 -18.04 4.92 -15.25
N ALA A 491 -17.26 4.57 -14.22
CA ALA A 491 -16.84 3.19 -13.98
C ALA A 491 -18.04 2.27 -13.67
N LEU A 492 -18.98 2.72 -12.85
CA LEU A 492 -20.21 1.97 -12.56
C LEU A 492 -21.09 1.79 -13.80
N SER A 493 -21.21 2.82 -14.63
CA SER A 493 -21.93 2.75 -15.90
C SER A 493 -21.28 1.73 -16.86
N ALA A 494 -19.96 1.78 -17.00
CA ALA A 494 -19.20 0.84 -17.82
C ALA A 494 -19.34 -0.62 -17.31
N LEU A 495 -19.35 -0.83 -16.00
CA LEU A 495 -19.56 -2.15 -15.38
C LEU A 495 -20.97 -2.69 -15.69
N ARG A 496 -22.01 -1.86 -15.54
CA ARG A 496 -23.40 -2.22 -15.83
C ARG A 496 -23.63 -2.59 -17.29
N ASN A 497 -22.96 -1.86 -18.20
CA ASN A 497 -23.07 -2.06 -19.63
C ASN A 497 -22.19 -3.22 -20.14
N GLY A 498 -21.34 -3.82 -19.27
CA GLY A 498 -20.42 -4.88 -19.65
C GLY A 498 -19.19 -4.40 -20.43
N GLU A 499 -18.92 -3.10 -20.42
CA GLU A 499 -17.71 -2.52 -21.04
C GLU A 499 -16.45 -2.79 -20.20
N ILE A 500 -16.62 -2.97 -18.89
CA ILE A 500 -15.63 -3.53 -17.97
C ILE A 500 -16.25 -4.70 -17.21
N HIS A 501 -15.41 -5.62 -16.74
CA HIS A 501 -15.83 -6.81 -16.01
C HIS A 501 -15.56 -6.68 -14.50
N LEU A 502 -14.59 -5.82 -14.13
CA LEU A 502 -14.20 -5.55 -12.75
C LEU A 502 -14.09 -4.04 -12.53
N PHE A 503 -14.74 -3.56 -11.47
CA PHE A 503 -14.59 -2.20 -10.95
C PHE A 503 -13.89 -2.28 -9.60
N ASN A 504 -12.59 -1.95 -9.57
CA ASN A 504 -11.77 -1.99 -8.37
C ASN A 504 -11.99 -0.72 -7.52
N GLY A 505 -12.12 -0.90 -6.21
CA GLY A 505 -12.29 0.22 -5.29
C GLY A 505 -13.65 0.91 -5.43
N VAL A 506 -14.73 0.13 -5.53
CA VAL A 506 -16.10 0.69 -5.49
C VAL A 506 -16.26 1.53 -4.22
N PRO A 507 -16.60 2.83 -4.32
CA PRO A 507 -16.83 3.66 -3.12
C PRO A 507 -18.13 3.28 -2.41
N GLU A 508 -18.19 3.50 -1.09
CA GLU A 508 -19.32 3.12 -0.25
C GLU A 508 -20.66 3.70 -0.73
N THR A 509 -20.63 4.90 -1.29
CA THR A 509 -21.82 5.57 -1.86
C THR A 509 -22.43 4.83 -3.06
N LYS A 510 -21.70 3.89 -3.64
CA LYS A 510 -22.13 3.10 -4.82
C LYS A 510 -22.46 1.65 -4.50
N TYR A 511 -22.27 1.16 -3.26
CA TYR A 511 -22.51 -0.23 -2.88
C TYR A 511 -23.92 -0.68 -3.23
N ASP A 512 -24.92 0.05 -2.78
CA ASP A 512 -26.34 -0.22 -3.07
C ASP A 512 -26.66 -0.31 -4.58
N LEU A 513 -25.95 0.50 -5.38
CA LEU A 513 -26.18 0.51 -6.83
C LEU A 513 -25.59 -0.71 -7.52
N VAL A 514 -24.51 -1.27 -6.99
CA VAL A 514 -23.93 -2.54 -7.46
C VAL A 514 -24.77 -3.71 -6.97
N GLU A 515 -25.15 -3.74 -5.69
CA GLU A 515 -25.93 -4.83 -5.09
C GLU A 515 -27.32 -5.00 -5.71
N LYS A 516 -27.97 -3.90 -6.11
CA LYS A 516 -29.31 -3.91 -6.73
C LYS A 516 -29.32 -4.26 -8.21
N ALA A 517 -28.15 -4.34 -8.85
CA ALA A 517 -28.04 -4.68 -10.27
C ALA A 517 -27.98 -6.21 -10.46
N ASP A 518 -28.93 -6.77 -11.21
CA ASP A 518 -29.07 -8.23 -11.38
C ASP A 518 -27.83 -8.90 -11.97
N ASN A 519 -27.09 -8.19 -12.84
CA ASN A 519 -25.91 -8.70 -13.53
C ASN A 519 -24.60 -8.49 -12.76
N LEU A 520 -24.64 -7.83 -11.59
CA LEU A 520 -23.46 -7.48 -10.81
C LEU A 520 -23.39 -8.23 -9.48
N LEU A 521 -22.20 -8.33 -8.94
CA LEU A 521 -21.90 -8.77 -7.58
C LEU A 521 -20.98 -7.73 -6.93
N LEU A 522 -21.35 -7.26 -5.74
CA LEU A 522 -20.43 -6.53 -4.87
C LEU A 522 -19.68 -7.54 -4.00
N GLN A 523 -18.36 -7.59 -4.16
CA GLN A 523 -17.48 -8.29 -3.22
C GLN A 523 -16.95 -7.29 -2.22
N LYS A 524 -17.00 -7.63 -0.92
CA LYS A 524 -16.44 -6.83 0.19
C LYS A 524 -15.53 -7.71 1.02
N SER A 525 -14.39 -7.16 1.40
CA SER A 525 -13.42 -7.77 2.30
C SER A 525 -12.99 -6.75 3.35
N ASP A 526 -12.51 -7.22 4.48
CA ASP A 526 -11.79 -6.38 5.42
C ASP A 526 -10.59 -5.76 4.72
N SER A 527 -10.25 -4.56 5.12
CA SER A 527 -9.11 -3.82 4.58
C SER A 527 -8.16 -3.44 5.71
N ASN A 528 -6.91 -3.23 5.38
CA ASN A 528 -5.88 -2.73 6.28
C ASN A 528 -5.78 -1.18 6.25
N ALA A 529 -6.81 -0.51 5.72
CA ALA A 529 -6.88 0.95 5.62
C ALA A 529 -7.53 1.55 6.87
N VAL A 530 -6.76 2.30 7.64
CA VAL A 530 -7.22 3.02 8.84
C VAL A 530 -7.21 4.52 8.59
N THR A 531 -8.33 5.18 8.91
CA THR A 531 -8.45 6.64 8.94
C THR A 531 -8.36 7.11 10.39
N TYR A 532 -7.54 8.12 10.63
CA TYR A 532 -7.24 8.64 11.96
C TYR A 532 -6.90 10.13 11.92
N LEU A 533 -6.99 10.80 13.06
CA LEU A 533 -6.43 12.13 13.26
C LEU A 533 -4.99 11.97 13.75
N GLN A 534 -4.03 12.54 13.03
CA GLN A 534 -2.64 12.67 13.47
C GLN A 534 -2.47 13.97 14.23
N PHE A 535 -1.95 13.91 15.45
CA PHE A 535 -1.63 15.11 16.22
C PHE A 535 -0.29 15.69 15.75
N ASN A 536 -0.25 17.00 15.57
CA ASN A 536 1.02 17.69 15.34
C ASN A 536 1.77 17.83 16.66
N THR A 537 2.79 17.00 16.86
CA THR A 537 3.62 17.01 18.08
C THR A 537 4.87 17.88 17.95
N ALA A 538 4.99 18.65 16.86
CA ALA A 538 6.16 19.47 16.53
C ALA A 538 5.81 20.96 16.44
N GLY A 539 5.57 21.64 17.57
CA GLY A 539 5.51 23.09 17.61
C GLY A 539 4.14 23.74 17.73
N ARG A 540 3.07 22.97 17.90
CA ARG A 540 1.72 23.49 18.20
C ARG A 540 1.36 23.30 19.68
N GLU A 541 0.24 23.89 20.11
CA GLU A 541 -0.23 23.78 21.50
C GLU A 541 -0.53 22.33 21.88
N VAL A 542 -1.17 21.56 20.98
CA VAL A 542 -1.38 20.11 21.14
C VAL A 542 -0.10 19.31 21.30
N SER A 543 1.04 19.78 20.78
CA SER A 543 2.34 19.12 20.95
C SER A 543 2.88 19.23 22.37
N LYS A 544 2.56 20.31 23.06
CA LYS A 544 3.09 20.62 24.40
C LYS A 544 2.31 19.94 25.51
N SER A 545 1.00 19.70 25.30
CA SER A 545 0.13 19.16 26.34
C SER A 545 -0.43 17.80 25.97
N GLU A 546 -0.04 16.78 26.75
CA GLU A 546 -0.64 15.45 26.69
C GLU A 546 -2.11 15.49 27.14
N ASN A 547 -2.45 16.34 28.11
CA ASN A 547 -3.82 16.52 28.58
C ASN A 547 -4.72 17.06 27.47
N LEU A 548 -4.26 18.03 26.69
CA LEU A 548 -5.00 18.54 25.56
C LEU A 548 -5.25 17.48 24.49
N ARG A 549 -4.21 16.69 24.13
CA ARG A 549 -4.37 15.58 23.17
C ARG A 549 -5.35 14.52 23.67
N LYS A 550 -5.29 14.16 24.96
CA LYS A 550 -6.24 13.21 25.58
C LYS A 550 -7.66 13.74 25.59
N ALA A 551 -7.85 15.04 25.84
CA ALA A 551 -9.17 15.65 25.76
C ALA A 551 -9.76 15.54 24.34
N VAL A 552 -8.97 15.80 23.32
CA VAL A 552 -9.39 15.60 21.91
C VAL A 552 -9.67 14.11 21.63
N LEU A 553 -8.78 13.20 22.03
CA LEU A 553 -8.92 11.76 21.82
C LEU A 553 -10.26 11.23 22.36
N PHE A 554 -10.57 11.51 23.64
CA PHE A 554 -11.80 11.03 24.27
C PHE A 554 -13.07 11.77 23.81
N SER A 555 -12.94 12.85 23.00
CA SER A 555 -14.05 13.50 22.29
C SER A 555 -14.50 12.71 21.06
N ILE A 556 -13.65 11.82 20.51
CA ILE A 556 -13.93 11.09 19.28
C ILE A 556 -14.81 9.89 19.55
N ASN A 557 -15.99 9.89 18.97
CA ASN A 557 -16.96 8.80 19.01
C ASN A 557 -16.98 8.09 17.65
N GLN A 558 -16.38 6.92 17.58
CA GLN A 558 -16.31 6.12 16.35
C GLN A 558 -17.69 5.66 15.86
N ASP A 559 -18.65 5.44 16.77
CA ASP A 559 -19.99 5.00 16.38
C ASP A 559 -20.73 6.03 15.51
N GLU A 560 -20.41 7.32 15.61
CA GLU A 560 -21.00 8.35 14.73
C GLU A 560 -20.53 8.18 13.28
N PHE A 561 -19.27 7.80 13.04
CA PHE A 561 -18.78 7.46 11.70
C PHE A 561 -19.42 6.18 11.16
N LEU A 562 -19.48 5.12 11.99
CA LEU A 562 -20.11 3.86 11.60
C LEU A 562 -21.58 4.05 11.21
N ASN A 563 -22.31 4.88 11.95
CA ASN A 563 -23.70 5.22 11.66
C ASN A 563 -23.83 6.05 10.38
N TYR A 564 -22.96 7.05 10.17
CA TYR A 564 -22.96 7.86 8.96
C TYR A 564 -22.74 7.00 7.71
N TYR A 565 -21.77 6.09 7.76
CA TYR A 565 -21.47 5.16 6.67
C TYR A 565 -22.33 3.88 6.68
N GLN A 566 -23.42 3.87 7.44
CA GLN A 566 -24.43 2.80 7.46
C GLN A 566 -23.83 1.39 7.71
N GLY A 567 -22.82 1.29 8.56
CA GLY A 567 -22.13 0.04 8.88
C GLY A 567 -21.08 -0.39 7.83
N ASN A 568 -20.75 0.45 6.86
CA ASN A 568 -19.68 0.18 5.88
C ASN A 568 -18.28 0.62 6.35
N LYS A 569 -18.11 0.78 7.66
CA LYS A 569 -16.84 0.98 8.36
C LYS A 569 -16.78 0.10 9.60
N LYS A 570 -15.59 -0.15 10.11
CA LYS A 570 -15.35 -0.86 11.37
C LYS A 570 -14.63 0.05 12.37
N LYS A 571 -14.75 -0.25 13.66
CA LYS A 571 -13.90 0.39 14.68
C LYS A 571 -12.44 0.04 14.43
N ALA A 572 -11.56 1.00 14.69
CA ALA A 572 -10.11 0.82 14.67
C ALA A 572 -9.51 1.39 15.95
N TYR A 573 -8.37 0.86 16.37
CA TYR A 573 -7.62 1.42 17.49
C TYR A 573 -6.31 2.08 17.03
N SER A 574 -5.66 1.50 16.02
CA SER A 574 -4.50 2.07 15.33
C SER A 574 -4.34 1.44 13.94
N THR A 575 -3.24 1.70 13.27
CA THR A 575 -2.87 1.01 12.03
C THR A 575 -2.48 -0.47 12.25
N VAL A 576 -2.34 -0.91 13.49
CA VAL A 576 -2.06 -2.31 13.88
C VAL A 576 -3.34 -3.14 13.90
N SER A 577 -4.42 -2.60 14.49
CA SER A 577 -5.64 -3.35 14.82
C SER A 577 -6.34 -4.06 13.65
N PRO A 578 -6.25 -3.63 12.37
CA PRO A 578 -6.77 -4.43 11.27
C PRO A 578 -5.97 -5.71 10.96
N LEU A 579 -4.72 -5.78 11.41
CA LEU A 579 -3.75 -6.85 11.10
C LEU A 579 -3.54 -7.78 12.28
N VAL A 580 -3.65 -7.25 13.51
CA VAL A 580 -3.44 -7.98 14.76
C VAL A 580 -4.58 -7.66 15.72
N ASP A 581 -5.28 -8.68 16.18
CA ASP A 581 -6.30 -8.52 17.23
C ASP A 581 -5.62 -8.33 18.57
N THR A 582 -5.46 -7.08 18.96
CA THR A 582 -4.86 -6.69 20.24
C THR A 582 -5.87 -6.60 21.39
N GLY A 583 -7.16 -6.65 21.07
CA GLY A 583 -8.25 -6.47 22.03
C GLY A 583 -8.40 -5.05 22.59
N ASN A 584 -7.65 -4.07 22.07
CA ASN A 584 -7.75 -2.68 22.48
C ASN A 584 -8.98 -2.00 21.87
N GLU A 585 -9.67 -1.17 22.66
CA GLU A 585 -10.84 -0.40 22.21
C GLU A 585 -10.75 1.05 22.69
N LEU A 586 -11.16 2.00 21.83
CA LEU A 586 -11.36 3.40 22.19
C LEU A 586 -12.85 3.65 22.43
N VAL A 587 -13.16 4.20 23.59
CA VAL A 587 -14.52 4.61 23.96
C VAL A 587 -14.51 6.11 24.25
N ALA A 588 -15.38 6.86 23.57
CA ALA A 588 -15.59 8.28 23.85
C ALA A 588 -16.10 8.48 25.29
N ASP A 589 -15.53 9.45 26.00
CA ASP A 589 -15.86 9.72 27.39
C ASP A 589 -15.80 11.21 27.72
N SER A 590 -16.96 11.85 27.76
CA SER A 590 -17.07 13.27 28.04
C SER A 590 -16.63 13.65 29.46
N SER A 591 -16.61 12.72 30.42
CA SER A 591 -16.11 12.96 31.75
C SER A 591 -14.59 13.10 31.73
N LYS A 592 -13.91 12.22 31.00
CA LYS A 592 -12.47 12.30 30.77
C LYS A 592 -12.09 13.55 29.98
N VAL A 593 -12.88 13.93 28.98
CA VAL A 593 -12.66 15.18 28.24
C VAL A 593 -12.61 16.36 29.19
N LYS A 594 -13.62 16.47 30.09
CA LYS A 594 -13.67 17.54 31.09
C LYS A 594 -12.48 17.50 32.04
N GLU A 595 -12.14 16.33 32.55
CA GLU A 595 -10.99 16.11 33.43
C GLU A 595 -9.69 16.59 32.78
N PHE A 596 -9.42 16.15 31.56
CA PHE A 596 -8.21 16.52 30.82
C PHE A 596 -8.16 18.00 30.42
N LEU A 597 -9.29 18.62 30.07
CA LEU A 597 -9.35 20.07 29.82
C LEU A 597 -9.09 20.87 31.10
N GLU A 598 -9.64 20.43 32.24
CA GLU A 598 -9.36 21.06 33.55
C GLU A 598 -7.86 20.90 33.94
N ALA A 599 -7.23 19.78 33.61
CA ALA A 599 -5.81 19.58 33.81
C ALA A 599 -4.97 20.49 32.90
N TYR A 600 -5.29 20.53 31.59
CA TYR A 600 -4.65 21.40 30.62
C TYR A 600 -4.69 22.89 31.04
N HIS A 601 -5.82 23.38 31.51
CA HIS A 601 -5.92 24.78 31.98
C HIS A 601 -5.12 25.11 33.26
N LYS A 602 -4.52 24.10 33.89
CA LYS A 602 -3.66 24.25 35.07
C LYS A 602 -2.16 24.14 34.72
N GLU A 603 -1.82 23.67 33.53
CA GLU A 603 -0.45 23.65 32.99
C GLU A 603 0.06 25.08 32.74
#